data_4acb3913545ed5c5e04859af85a3df6a
#
_entry.id   4acb3913545ed5c5e04859af85a3df6a
#
_cell.length_a   1.000
_cell.length_b   1.000
_cell.length_c   1.000
_cell.angle_alpha   90.00
_cell.angle_beta   90.00
_cell.angle_gamma   90.00
#
_symmetry.space_group_name_H-M   'P 1'
#
loop_
_entity.id
_entity.type
_entity.pdbx_description
1 polymer ?
#
loop_
_entity_poly.entity_id
_entity_poly.type
_entity_poly.pdbx_seq_one_letter_code
_entity_poly.pdbx_strand_id
1 'polypeptide(L)'
;MSEAKDTLLRLFTLLRPIPEYPRYASSPTLLEKLHERGFSVDLRTVQRDLNRLSIPFSLISDESSGRYRWSHTKDTPLDLRDMEPSTALALVLAASHLNSLPPQSVINLLGPQFNKARNYLEDLGQNDLAHWARRVRAHPNGKALLPAQVHAAVWREVSTALLERRRLRVSYLSRRKAERKELLLHPAGLVSRHSISYLIGTVDGYGDLRQFAMHRIQQAECLEVAADCSEPLDVDHYIRNGFNASALIDDVELVADVSPQIAWLLKETPLSTDQSLEPLAESDWQRLRARVPQDQETLWWIFGLNDNIQVHEPTVWQTQIRSKLELMRRRYEATAPTLKATP
;
A
#
# COMPACT_ATOMS: atom_id res chain seq x y z
N MET A 1 1.91 -8.87 45.10
CA MET A 1 1.74 -8.55 43.67
C MET A 1 3.00 -7.97 43.00
N SER A 2 3.96 -7.44 43.75
CA SER A 2 5.25 -6.92 43.26
C SER A 2 6.13 -8.03 42.68
N GLU A 3 6.30 -9.13 43.41
CA GLU A 3 7.28 -10.20 43.10
C GLU A 3 6.98 -10.96 41.80
N ALA A 4 5.72 -11.19 41.46
CA ALA A 4 5.32 -11.82 40.19
C ALA A 4 5.56 -10.90 38.99
N LYS A 5 5.34 -9.58 39.15
CA LYS A 5 5.58 -8.56 38.12
C LYS A 5 7.08 -8.42 37.85
N ASP A 6 7.90 -8.43 38.91
CA ASP A 6 9.36 -8.36 38.79
C ASP A 6 9.95 -9.63 38.15
N THR A 7 9.39 -10.79 38.42
CA THR A 7 9.77 -12.05 37.79
C THR A 7 9.44 -12.04 36.29
N LEU A 8 8.24 -11.60 35.92
CA LEU A 8 7.81 -11.49 34.51
C LEU A 8 8.71 -10.51 33.72
N LEU A 9 8.98 -9.35 34.30
CA LEU A 9 9.83 -8.34 33.71
C LEU A 9 11.27 -8.85 33.53
N ARG A 10 11.80 -9.60 34.51
CA ARG A 10 13.10 -10.23 34.40
C ARG A 10 13.17 -11.27 33.30
N LEU A 11 12.16 -12.13 33.14
CA LEU A 11 12.11 -13.16 32.11
C LEU A 11 12.10 -12.52 30.69
N PHE A 12 11.31 -11.49 30.47
CA PHE A 12 11.33 -10.76 29.21
C PHE A 12 12.65 -10.02 28.97
N THR A 13 13.24 -9.46 30.02
CA THR A 13 14.54 -8.80 29.91
C THR A 13 15.65 -9.79 29.57
N LEU A 14 15.54 -11.03 30.05
CA LEU A 14 16.49 -12.12 29.78
C LEU A 14 16.41 -12.60 28.32
N LEU A 15 15.23 -12.66 27.72
CA LEU A 15 15.04 -13.11 26.34
C LEU A 15 15.61 -12.16 25.28
N ARG A 16 15.56 -10.85 25.53
CA ARG A 16 15.97 -9.81 24.58
C ARG A 16 17.40 -9.91 24.07
N PRO A 17 18.43 -10.14 24.91
CA PRO A 17 19.82 -10.16 24.48
C PRO A 17 20.28 -11.49 23.88
N ILE A 18 19.42 -12.50 23.75
CA ILE A 18 19.77 -13.79 23.16
C ILE A 18 19.82 -13.64 21.63
N PRO A 19 20.96 -13.94 20.97
CA PRO A 19 21.10 -13.80 19.53
C PRO A 19 20.43 -14.96 18.80
N GLU A 20 20.28 -14.83 17.48
CA GLU A 20 19.89 -15.93 16.60
C GLU A 20 21.07 -16.83 16.24
N TYR A 21 20.72 -18.10 16.00
CA TYR A 21 21.66 -19.05 15.38
C TYR A 21 22.18 -18.49 14.03
N PRO A 22 23.50 -18.55 13.76
CA PRO A 22 24.53 -19.33 14.46
C PRO A 22 25.26 -18.60 15.60
N ARG A 23 24.82 -17.44 16.05
CA ARG A 23 25.44 -16.75 17.19
C ARG A 23 24.83 -17.23 18.50
N TYR A 24 25.65 -17.21 19.57
CA TYR A 24 25.25 -17.64 20.89
C TYR A 24 25.65 -16.61 21.95
N ALA A 25 24.84 -16.48 23.00
CA ALA A 25 25.16 -15.73 24.19
C ALA A 25 25.39 -16.69 25.35
N SER A 26 26.47 -16.51 26.15
CA SER A 26 26.72 -17.33 27.31
C SER A 26 25.82 -16.92 28.49
N SER A 27 25.49 -17.88 29.37
CA SER A 27 24.70 -17.59 30.57
C SER A 27 25.34 -16.50 31.45
N PRO A 28 26.69 -16.44 31.65
CA PRO A 28 27.32 -15.31 32.35
C PRO A 28 27.10 -13.96 31.68
N THR A 29 27.23 -13.87 30.36
CA THR A 29 26.98 -12.63 29.61
C THR A 29 25.53 -12.16 29.76
N LEU A 30 24.59 -13.09 29.77
CA LEU A 30 23.17 -12.79 29.99
C LEU A 30 22.90 -12.32 31.43
N LEU A 31 23.61 -12.86 32.40
CA LEU A 31 23.56 -12.41 33.78
C LEU A 31 24.06 -10.97 33.93
N GLU A 32 25.20 -10.63 33.33
CA GLU A 32 25.73 -9.25 33.33
C GLU A 32 24.73 -8.26 32.80
N LYS A 33 24.09 -8.58 31.66
CA LYS A 33 23.05 -7.72 31.05
C LYS A 33 21.80 -7.57 31.92
N LEU A 34 21.44 -8.56 32.73
CA LEU A 34 20.38 -8.45 33.73
C LEU A 34 20.77 -7.53 34.88
N HIS A 35 22.02 -7.63 35.36
CA HIS A 35 22.55 -6.78 36.43
C HIS A 35 22.61 -5.30 35.99
N GLU A 36 23.04 -5.03 34.74
CA GLU A 36 23.01 -3.67 34.13
C GLU A 36 21.60 -3.04 34.11
N ARG A 37 20.57 -3.89 34.03
CA ARG A 37 19.17 -3.47 34.07
C ARG A 37 18.51 -3.52 35.45
N GLY A 38 19.31 -3.70 36.51
CA GLY A 38 18.88 -3.58 37.90
C GLY A 38 18.30 -4.87 38.52
N PHE A 39 18.41 -6.01 37.85
CA PHE A 39 17.97 -7.28 38.41
C PHE A 39 19.10 -7.96 39.20
N SER A 40 18.94 -8.15 40.54
CA SER A 40 19.88 -8.87 41.38
C SER A 40 19.51 -10.35 41.43
N VAL A 41 20.06 -11.15 40.54
CA VAL A 41 19.86 -12.60 40.47
C VAL A 41 21.20 -13.33 40.31
N ASP A 42 21.24 -14.61 40.67
CA ASP A 42 22.40 -15.45 40.49
C ASP A 42 22.38 -16.24 39.17
N LEU A 43 23.52 -16.80 38.78
CA LEU A 43 23.68 -17.58 37.55
C LEU A 43 22.76 -18.80 37.51
N ARG A 44 22.50 -19.43 38.65
CA ARG A 44 21.63 -20.61 38.77
C ARG A 44 20.18 -20.24 38.45
N THR A 45 19.74 -19.07 38.88
CA THR A 45 18.42 -18.54 38.57
C THR A 45 18.29 -18.22 37.07
N VAL A 46 19.30 -17.61 36.45
CA VAL A 46 19.32 -17.34 34.99
C VAL A 46 19.26 -18.66 34.21
N GLN A 47 20.04 -19.65 34.55
CA GLN A 47 20.02 -20.95 33.88
C GLN A 47 18.66 -21.66 34.01
N ARG A 48 18.07 -21.63 35.20
CA ARG A 48 16.72 -22.19 35.43
C ARG A 48 15.66 -21.47 34.60
N ASP A 49 15.73 -20.15 34.51
CA ASP A 49 14.81 -19.33 33.76
C ASP A 49 14.97 -19.59 32.25
N LEU A 50 16.21 -19.69 31.73
CA LEU A 50 16.49 -20.04 30.33
C LEU A 50 15.97 -21.46 29.99
N ASN A 51 16.16 -22.44 30.85
CA ASN A 51 15.59 -23.78 30.64
C ASN A 51 14.06 -23.78 30.60
N ARG A 52 13.41 -22.97 31.43
CA ARG A 52 11.94 -22.81 31.39
C ARG A 52 11.45 -22.11 30.12
N LEU A 53 12.23 -21.15 29.62
CA LEU A 53 11.92 -20.39 28.43
C LEU A 53 12.28 -21.13 27.12
N SER A 54 13.11 -22.17 27.18
CA SER A 54 13.62 -22.86 26.00
C SER A 54 12.52 -23.45 25.11
N ILE A 55 11.51 -24.08 25.71
CA ILE A 55 10.39 -24.67 24.96
C ILE A 55 9.46 -23.59 24.39
N PRO A 56 8.88 -22.68 25.21
CA PRO A 56 7.90 -21.71 24.70
C PRO A 56 8.49 -20.64 23.75
N PHE A 57 9.82 -20.41 23.81
CA PHE A 57 10.49 -19.39 23.00
C PHE A 57 11.51 -19.97 22.02
N SER A 58 11.46 -21.27 21.76
CA SER A 58 12.32 -21.97 20.79
C SER A 58 13.80 -21.64 20.93
N LEU A 59 14.31 -21.66 22.20
CA LEU A 59 15.72 -21.47 22.46
C LEU A 59 16.47 -22.81 22.33
N ILE A 60 17.65 -22.75 21.71
CA ILE A 60 18.59 -23.87 21.64
C ILE A 60 19.75 -23.57 22.56
N SER A 61 20.17 -24.61 23.30
CA SER A 61 21.37 -24.59 24.12
C SER A 61 22.50 -25.35 23.43
N ASP A 62 23.72 -24.83 23.54
CA ASP A 62 24.93 -25.49 23.09
C ASP A 62 25.89 -25.62 24.26
N GLU A 63 26.31 -26.88 24.56
CA GLU A 63 27.23 -27.24 25.63
C GLU A 63 28.62 -27.64 25.08
N SER A 64 28.82 -27.61 23.78
CA SER A 64 30.02 -28.14 23.12
C SER A 64 31.33 -27.50 23.57
N SER A 65 31.30 -26.32 24.21
CA SER A 65 32.47 -25.59 24.70
C SER A 65 32.63 -25.60 26.24
N GLY A 66 31.93 -26.48 26.95
CA GLY A 66 31.98 -26.56 28.43
C GLY A 66 31.27 -25.40 29.14
N ARG A 67 30.52 -24.57 28.43
CA ARG A 67 29.68 -23.48 28.94
C ARG A 67 28.33 -23.49 28.25
N TYR A 68 27.26 -23.35 29.03
CA TYR A 68 25.92 -23.19 28.46
C TYR A 68 25.83 -21.88 27.67
N ARG A 69 25.57 -22.02 26.36
CA ARG A 69 25.35 -20.92 25.44
C ARG A 69 23.97 -21.05 24.81
N TRP A 70 23.31 -19.94 24.59
CA TRP A 70 21.90 -19.88 24.16
C TRP A 70 21.75 -19.08 22.87
N SER A 71 20.84 -19.56 22.02
CA SER A 71 20.49 -18.93 20.75
C SER A 71 19.01 -19.11 20.49
N HIS A 72 18.40 -18.19 19.78
CA HIS A 72 17.08 -18.43 19.18
C HIS A 72 17.21 -19.32 17.95
N THR A 73 16.21 -20.20 17.70
CA THR A 73 16.09 -20.90 16.40
C THR A 73 15.75 -19.91 15.28
N LYS A 74 16.00 -20.29 14.02
CA LYS A 74 15.66 -19.44 12.87
C LYS A 74 14.16 -19.14 12.75
N ASP A 75 13.30 -19.99 13.32
CA ASP A 75 11.84 -19.88 13.26
C ASP A 75 11.24 -19.19 14.50
N THR A 76 12.07 -18.54 15.32
CA THR A 76 11.56 -17.80 16.47
C THR A 76 10.75 -16.59 16.01
N PRO A 77 9.53 -16.38 16.55
CA PRO A 77 8.72 -15.23 16.17
C PRO A 77 9.50 -13.93 16.34
N LEU A 78 9.44 -13.08 15.33
CA LEU A 78 10.13 -11.77 15.27
C LEU A 78 9.82 -10.82 16.45
N ASP A 79 8.87 -11.18 17.30
CA ASP A 79 8.32 -10.33 18.36
C ASP A 79 9.27 -10.02 19.52
N LEU A 80 10.39 -10.75 19.65
CA LEU A 80 11.34 -10.56 20.76
C LEU A 80 12.62 -9.82 20.37
N ARG A 81 12.79 -9.47 19.09
CA ARG A 81 13.96 -8.71 18.66
C ARG A 81 13.79 -7.23 18.96
N ASP A 82 14.86 -6.61 19.40
CA ASP A 82 14.93 -5.16 19.49
C ASP A 82 14.80 -4.60 18.06
N MET A 83 13.70 -3.91 17.82
CA MET A 83 13.47 -3.21 16.56
C MET A 83 14.45 -2.04 16.51
N GLU A 84 15.26 -1.95 15.45
CA GLU A 84 16.10 -0.77 15.26
C GLU A 84 15.25 0.48 15.06
N PRO A 85 15.67 1.64 15.61
CA PRO A 85 14.91 2.90 15.45
C PRO A 85 14.62 3.27 14.00
N SER A 86 15.54 3.01 13.09
CA SER A 86 15.40 3.19 11.63
C SER A 86 14.32 2.30 11.03
N THR A 87 14.26 1.04 11.44
CA THR A 87 13.24 0.08 11.02
C THR A 87 11.87 0.46 11.56
N ALA A 88 11.78 0.87 12.82
CA ALA A 88 10.54 1.35 13.41
C ALA A 88 10.00 2.58 12.66
N LEU A 89 10.88 3.52 12.34
CA LEU A 89 10.55 4.71 11.56
C LEU A 89 10.03 4.34 10.16
N ALA A 90 10.73 3.47 9.45
CA ALA A 90 10.33 3.00 8.13
C ALA A 90 8.95 2.31 8.16
N LEU A 91 8.68 1.48 9.16
CA LEU A 91 7.37 0.83 9.34
C LEU A 91 6.25 1.83 9.64
N VAL A 92 6.48 2.84 10.46
CA VAL A 92 5.47 3.88 10.75
C VAL A 92 5.17 4.72 9.51
N LEU A 93 6.18 5.07 8.72
CA LEU A 93 5.99 5.77 7.45
C LEU A 93 5.27 4.89 6.44
N ALA A 94 5.67 3.63 6.29
CA ALA A 94 5.00 2.66 5.42
C ALA A 94 3.52 2.49 5.81
N ALA A 95 3.20 2.38 7.10
CA ALA A 95 1.82 2.28 7.57
C ALA A 95 0.96 3.47 7.13
N SER A 96 1.51 4.69 7.13
CA SER A 96 0.79 5.89 6.69
C SER A 96 0.44 5.86 5.19
N HIS A 97 1.30 5.26 4.37
CA HIS A 97 1.08 5.08 2.93
C HIS A 97 0.15 3.90 2.64
N LEU A 98 0.34 2.79 3.33
CA LEU A 98 -0.40 1.56 3.09
C LEU A 98 -1.87 1.65 3.49
N ASN A 99 -2.23 2.51 4.44
CA ASN A 99 -3.64 2.68 4.88
C ASN A 99 -4.61 3.07 3.75
N SER A 100 -4.13 3.60 2.64
CA SER A 100 -4.92 3.99 1.48
C SER A 100 -4.89 2.97 0.32
N LEU A 101 -4.02 1.98 0.36
CA LEU A 101 -3.68 1.18 -0.83
C LEU A 101 -4.16 -0.28 -0.80
N PRO A 102 -3.84 -1.14 0.16
CA PRO A 102 -4.15 -2.56 0.03
C PRO A 102 -5.38 -3.03 0.81
N PRO A 103 -5.72 -4.30 0.62
CA PRO A 103 -6.73 -4.95 1.42
C PRO A 103 -6.48 -4.76 2.91
N GLN A 104 -7.46 -4.27 3.63
CA GLN A 104 -7.39 -4.11 5.09
C GLN A 104 -6.95 -5.42 5.80
N SER A 105 -7.28 -6.57 5.20
CA SER A 105 -6.83 -7.87 5.71
C SER A 105 -5.32 -8.04 5.69
N VAL A 106 -4.62 -7.56 4.66
CA VAL A 106 -3.15 -7.59 4.57
C VAL A 106 -2.53 -6.58 5.54
N ILE A 107 -3.12 -5.38 5.65
CA ILE A 107 -2.70 -4.37 6.62
C ILE A 107 -2.89 -4.89 8.05
N ASN A 108 -4.01 -5.58 8.32
CA ASN A 108 -4.28 -6.16 9.62
C ASN A 108 -3.27 -7.24 10.02
N LEU A 109 -2.72 -7.99 9.06
CA LEU A 109 -1.61 -8.93 9.33
C LEU A 109 -0.34 -8.20 9.78
N LEU A 110 -0.08 -7.01 9.24
CA LEU A 110 1.06 -6.16 9.62
C LEU A 110 0.74 -5.24 10.81
N GLY A 111 -0.52 -5.17 11.22
CA GLY A 111 -1.00 -4.32 12.32
C GLY A 111 -0.20 -4.46 13.61
N PRO A 112 0.10 -5.67 14.10
CA PRO A 112 0.95 -5.87 15.27
C PRO A 112 2.33 -5.24 15.12
N GLN A 113 2.97 -5.37 13.95
CA GLN A 113 4.30 -4.80 13.66
C GLN A 113 4.25 -3.28 13.59
N PHE A 114 3.23 -2.70 12.99
CA PHE A 114 3.03 -1.25 12.93
C PHE A 114 2.77 -0.66 14.31
N ASN A 115 1.96 -1.34 15.15
CA ASN A 115 1.71 -0.92 16.52
C ASN A 115 2.98 -1.03 17.37
N LYS A 116 3.75 -2.12 17.22
CA LYS A 116 5.02 -2.29 17.91
C LYS A 116 6.02 -1.19 17.52
N ALA A 117 6.12 -0.88 16.23
CA ALA A 117 7.00 0.19 15.74
C ALA A 117 6.58 1.56 16.29
N ARG A 118 5.29 1.84 16.35
CA ARG A 118 4.75 3.09 16.91
C ARG A 118 5.05 3.20 18.39
N ASN A 119 4.72 2.18 19.18
CA ASN A 119 4.96 2.15 20.62
C ASN A 119 6.46 2.26 20.92
N TYR A 120 7.31 1.59 20.13
CA TYR A 120 8.76 1.69 20.28
C TYR A 120 9.27 3.12 20.07
N LEU A 121 8.78 3.82 19.03
CA LEU A 121 9.15 5.24 18.81
C LEU A 121 8.56 6.18 19.87
N GLU A 122 7.39 5.87 20.42
CA GLU A 122 6.76 6.62 21.52
C GLU A 122 7.55 6.45 22.83
N ASP A 123 8.00 5.23 23.13
CA ASP A 123 8.81 4.90 24.33
C ASP A 123 10.21 5.52 24.29
N LEU A 124 10.76 5.77 23.09
CA LEU A 124 12.03 6.50 22.94
C LEU A 124 11.95 7.98 23.34
N GLY A 125 10.75 8.48 23.64
CA GLY A 125 10.39 9.73 24.34
C GLY A 125 11.01 11.03 23.84
N GLN A 126 12.31 11.16 23.89
CA GLN A 126 13.07 12.36 23.50
C GLN A 126 14.11 12.12 22.39
N ASN A 127 13.99 11.05 21.62
CA ASN A 127 14.89 10.78 20.52
C ASN A 127 14.49 11.59 19.28
N ASP A 128 15.47 12.12 18.56
CA ASP A 128 15.28 12.90 17.33
C ASP A 128 14.46 12.15 16.27
N LEU A 129 14.58 10.83 16.19
CA LEU A 129 13.80 9.98 15.28
C LEU A 129 12.30 9.94 15.60
N ALA A 130 11.94 9.91 16.89
CA ALA A 130 10.54 9.98 17.32
C ALA A 130 9.94 11.36 17.01
N HIS A 131 10.72 12.43 17.17
CA HIS A 131 10.33 13.78 16.76
C HIS A 131 10.18 13.90 15.25
N TRP A 132 11.09 13.30 14.48
CA TRP A 132 11.05 13.28 13.03
C TRP A 132 9.83 12.54 12.51
N ALA A 133 9.53 11.35 13.04
CA ALA A 133 8.36 10.54 12.67
C ALA A 133 7.03 11.27 12.88
N ARG A 134 6.95 12.17 13.85
CA ARG A 134 5.75 13.01 14.09
C ARG A 134 5.62 14.17 13.11
N ARG A 135 6.71 14.65 12.55
CA ARG A 135 6.76 15.85 11.67
C ARG A 135 6.71 15.51 10.19
N VAL A 136 7.09 14.29 9.78
CA VAL A 136 7.13 13.87 8.39
C VAL A 136 5.86 13.11 8.05
N ARG A 137 5.17 13.56 7.02
CA ARG A 137 4.00 12.91 6.44
C ARG A 137 4.10 12.96 4.93
N ALA A 138 3.81 11.85 4.28
CA ALA A 138 3.55 11.84 2.85
C ALA A 138 2.06 12.09 2.64
N HIS A 139 1.75 13.05 1.80
CA HIS A 139 0.38 13.36 1.42
C HIS A 139 0.21 12.99 -0.06
N PRO A 140 -0.71 12.10 -0.42
CA PRO A 140 -0.93 11.73 -1.81
C PRO A 140 -1.47 12.92 -2.62
N ASN A 141 -1.10 12.99 -3.89
CA ASN A 141 -1.64 13.98 -4.81
C ASN A 141 -3.14 13.75 -5.03
N GLY A 142 -3.90 14.84 -5.12
CA GLY A 142 -5.32 14.84 -5.39
C GLY A 142 -6.20 14.66 -4.13
N LYS A 143 -7.51 14.57 -4.34
CA LYS A 143 -8.49 14.41 -3.26
C LYS A 143 -8.47 12.97 -2.73
N ALA A 144 -8.10 12.79 -1.48
CA ALA A 144 -8.21 11.50 -0.81
C ALA A 144 -9.69 11.15 -0.60
N LEU A 145 -10.11 10.00 -1.15
CA LEU A 145 -11.42 9.42 -0.91
C LEU A 145 -11.32 8.34 0.18
N LEU A 146 -12.43 8.13 0.89
CA LEU A 146 -12.51 6.99 1.81
C LEU A 146 -12.46 5.68 1.01
N PRO A 147 -11.68 4.68 1.45
CA PRO A 147 -11.60 3.40 0.78
C PRO A 147 -12.95 2.70 0.70
N ALA A 148 -13.25 2.12 -0.46
CA ALA A 148 -14.44 1.31 -0.63
C ALA A 148 -14.36 0.04 0.24
N GLN A 149 -15.37 -0.16 1.09
CA GLN A 149 -15.42 -1.28 2.01
C GLN A 149 -15.67 -2.60 1.27
N VAL A 150 -14.82 -3.58 1.51
CA VAL A 150 -14.95 -4.94 0.97
C VAL A 150 -15.15 -5.92 2.13
N HIS A 151 -16.12 -6.80 2.02
CA HIS A 151 -16.37 -7.82 3.05
C HIS A 151 -15.16 -8.72 3.27
N ALA A 152 -14.78 -8.96 4.53
CA ALA A 152 -13.62 -9.78 4.88
C ALA A 152 -13.71 -11.22 4.30
N ALA A 153 -14.92 -11.78 4.20
CA ALA A 153 -15.14 -13.08 3.57
C ALA A 153 -14.76 -13.05 2.09
N VAL A 154 -15.15 -12.01 1.35
CA VAL A 154 -14.79 -11.83 -0.07
C VAL A 154 -13.29 -11.72 -0.24
N TRP A 155 -12.61 -10.95 0.62
CA TRP A 155 -11.15 -10.84 0.61
C TRP A 155 -10.47 -12.19 0.76
N ARG A 156 -10.91 -12.99 1.71
CA ARG A 156 -10.35 -14.32 1.98
C ARG A 156 -10.48 -15.23 0.77
N GLU A 157 -11.68 -15.36 0.22
CA GLU A 157 -11.95 -16.22 -0.94
C GLU A 157 -11.18 -15.79 -2.19
N VAL A 158 -11.12 -14.48 -2.47
CA VAL A 158 -10.35 -13.92 -3.60
C VAL A 158 -8.86 -14.14 -3.41
N SER A 159 -8.33 -13.92 -2.19
CA SER A 159 -6.91 -14.15 -1.90
C SER A 159 -6.52 -15.62 -2.05
N THR A 160 -7.37 -16.53 -1.56
CA THR A 160 -7.17 -17.97 -1.72
C THR A 160 -7.20 -18.38 -3.20
N ALA A 161 -8.19 -17.89 -3.96
CA ALA A 161 -8.32 -18.18 -5.38
C ALA A 161 -7.13 -17.69 -6.21
N LEU A 162 -6.57 -16.52 -5.90
CA LEU A 162 -5.37 -16.01 -6.54
C LEU A 162 -4.12 -16.82 -6.17
N LEU A 163 -3.95 -17.13 -4.87
CA LEU A 163 -2.79 -17.87 -4.36
C LEU A 163 -2.73 -19.29 -4.92
N GLU A 164 -3.88 -19.98 -4.92
CA GLU A 164 -3.99 -21.38 -5.33
C GLU A 164 -4.35 -21.54 -6.81
N ARG A 165 -4.47 -20.42 -7.56
CA ARG A 165 -4.86 -20.41 -8.98
C ARG A 165 -6.14 -21.19 -9.25
N ARG A 166 -7.17 -20.91 -8.45
CA ARG A 166 -8.47 -21.58 -8.53
C ARG A 166 -9.54 -20.67 -9.12
N ARG A 167 -10.60 -21.27 -9.67
CA ARG A 167 -11.80 -20.55 -10.12
C ARG A 167 -12.52 -19.94 -8.94
N LEU A 168 -13.16 -18.82 -9.18
CA LEU A 168 -13.90 -18.07 -8.17
C LEU A 168 -15.33 -17.85 -8.65
N ARG A 169 -16.31 -18.36 -7.91
CA ARG A 169 -17.74 -18.04 -8.12
C ARG A 169 -18.06 -16.77 -7.34
N VAL A 170 -18.67 -15.79 -7.99
CA VAL A 170 -18.99 -14.51 -7.35
C VAL A 170 -20.41 -14.07 -7.66
N SER A 171 -21.06 -13.47 -6.66
CA SER A 171 -22.27 -12.67 -6.83
C SER A 171 -21.87 -11.22 -6.98
N TYR A 172 -21.94 -10.68 -8.19
CA TYR A 172 -21.43 -9.36 -8.56
C TYR A 172 -22.54 -8.37 -8.87
N LEU A 173 -22.50 -7.20 -8.21
CA LEU A 173 -23.44 -6.09 -8.49
C LEU A 173 -22.93 -5.23 -9.66
N SER A 174 -23.57 -5.35 -10.81
CA SER A 174 -23.21 -4.57 -12.01
C SER A 174 -23.59 -3.09 -11.86
N ARG A 175 -22.61 -2.19 -12.14
CA ARG A 175 -22.86 -0.74 -12.10
C ARG A 175 -23.91 -0.26 -13.10
N ARG A 176 -23.94 -0.88 -14.30
CA ARG A 176 -24.73 -0.39 -15.43
C ARG A 176 -26.22 -0.65 -15.28
N LYS A 177 -26.60 -1.75 -14.60
CA LYS A 177 -28.00 -2.18 -14.49
C LYS A 177 -28.49 -2.32 -13.05
N ALA A 178 -27.62 -2.11 -12.05
CA ALA A 178 -27.87 -2.40 -10.64
C ALA A 178 -28.36 -3.86 -10.39
N GLU A 179 -28.08 -4.77 -11.33
CA GLU A 179 -28.48 -6.17 -11.28
C GLU A 179 -27.36 -7.03 -10.66
N ARG A 180 -27.75 -8.01 -9.87
CA ARG A 180 -26.84 -9.06 -9.41
C ARG A 180 -26.63 -10.06 -10.54
N LYS A 181 -25.38 -10.48 -10.72
CA LYS A 181 -25.00 -11.51 -11.69
C LYS A 181 -24.11 -12.52 -10.99
N GLU A 182 -24.46 -13.76 -11.15
CA GLU A 182 -23.56 -14.86 -10.81
C GLU A 182 -22.53 -15.01 -11.93
N LEU A 183 -21.26 -14.92 -11.58
CA LEU A 183 -20.15 -15.05 -12.52
C LEU A 183 -19.19 -16.11 -12.02
N LEU A 184 -18.65 -16.87 -12.95
CA LEU A 184 -17.53 -17.75 -12.72
C LEU A 184 -16.29 -17.05 -13.29
N LEU A 185 -15.33 -16.76 -12.42
CA LEU A 185 -14.15 -15.99 -12.76
C LEU A 185 -12.88 -16.85 -12.71
N HIS A 186 -11.93 -16.51 -13.55
CA HIS A 186 -10.55 -16.97 -13.52
C HIS A 186 -9.67 -15.80 -13.03
N PRO A 187 -9.37 -15.73 -11.73
CA PRO A 187 -8.56 -14.65 -11.16
C PRO A 187 -7.15 -14.62 -11.73
N ALA A 188 -6.67 -13.45 -12.16
CA ALA A 188 -5.35 -13.26 -12.73
C ALA A 188 -4.49 -12.28 -11.92
N GLY A 189 -5.09 -11.30 -11.24
CA GLY A 189 -4.36 -10.30 -10.47
C GLY A 189 -5.26 -9.41 -9.64
N LEU A 190 -4.62 -8.58 -8.80
CA LEU A 190 -5.30 -7.61 -7.94
C LEU A 190 -4.61 -6.25 -8.08
N VAL A 191 -5.39 -5.19 -8.28
CA VAL A 191 -4.89 -3.82 -8.39
C VAL A 191 -5.72 -2.89 -7.52
N SER A 192 -5.06 -2.05 -6.73
CA SER A 192 -5.71 -0.96 -6.00
C SER A 192 -5.49 0.36 -6.70
N ARG A 193 -6.58 1.10 -6.98
CA ARG A 193 -6.56 2.40 -7.66
C ARG A 193 -7.61 3.33 -7.07
N HIS A 194 -7.23 4.56 -6.73
CA HIS A 194 -8.15 5.59 -6.20
C HIS A 194 -9.07 5.10 -5.08
N SER A 195 -8.53 4.45 -4.06
CA SER A 195 -9.28 3.91 -2.91
C SER A 195 -10.26 2.77 -3.26
N ILE A 196 -10.14 2.16 -4.43
CA ILE A 196 -10.89 0.98 -4.86
C ILE A 196 -9.93 -0.13 -5.24
N SER A 197 -10.18 -1.34 -4.74
CA SER A 197 -9.47 -2.54 -5.16
C SER A 197 -10.24 -3.27 -6.25
N TYR A 198 -9.53 -3.70 -7.27
CA TYR A 198 -10.08 -4.42 -8.44
C TYR A 198 -9.44 -5.79 -8.55
N LEU A 199 -10.26 -6.81 -8.68
CA LEU A 199 -9.86 -8.13 -9.14
C LEU A 199 -9.78 -8.08 -10.67
N ILE A 200 -8.64 -8.49 -11.21
CA ILE A 200 -8.43 -8.67 -12.64
C ILE A 200 -8.61 -10.16 -12.95
N GLY A 201 -9.36 -10.45 -13.99
CA GLY A 201 -9.58 -11.83 -14.40
C GLY A 201 -10.49 -11.93 -15.62
N THR A 202 -10.64 -13.14 -16.14
CA THR A 202 -11.59 -13.44 -17.21
C THR A 202 -12.87 -14.04 -16.64
N VAL A 203 -13.95 -13.97 -17.39
CA VAL A 203 -15.19 -14.69 -17.08
C VAL A 203 -15.16 -16.00 -17.83
N ASP A 204 -15.61 -17.08 -17.22
CA ASP A 204 -15.68 -18.40 -17.87
C ASP A 204 -16.38 -18.33 -19.23
N GLY A 205 -15.76 -18.92 -20.24
CA GLY A 205 -16.20 -18.82 -21.64
C GLY A 205 -15.81 -17.52 -22.38
N TYR A 206 -15.09 -16.60 -21.73
CA TYR A 206 -14.61 -15.35 -22.35
C TYR A 206 -13.12 -15.18 -22.13
N GLY A 207 -12.38 -14.82 -23.17
CA GLY A 207 -10.93 -14.64 -23.10
C GLY A 207 -10.46 -13.22 -22.72
N ASP A 208 -11.37 -12.24 -22.66
CA ASP A 208 -11.03 -10.86 -22.38
C ASP A 208 -10.83 -10.61 -20.86
N LEU A 209 -9.72 -9.99 -20.50
CA LEU A 209 -9.46 -9.55 -19.14
C LEU A 209 -10.40 -8.40 -18.76
N ARG A 210 -11.02 -8.53 -17.61
CA ARG A 210 -11.95 -7.54 -17.05
C ARG A 210 -11.57 -7.16 -15.63
N GLN A 211 -12.06 -5.99 -15.21
CA GLN A 211 -11.89 -5.47 -13.86
C GLN A 211 -13.20 -5.63 -13.07
N PHE A 212 -13.10 -6.26 -11.92
CA PHE A 212 -14.21 -6.44 -11.00
C PHE A 212 -13.93 -5.65 -9.72
N ALA A 213 -14.66 -4.56 -9.49
CA ALA A 213 -14.51 -3.79 -8.27
C ALA A 213 -14.88 -4.66 -7.06
N MET A 214 -13.93 -4.90 -6.16
CA MET A 214 -14.05 -5.83 -5.04
C MET A 214 -15.24 -5.54 -4.12
N HIS A 215 -15.52 -4.26 -3.86
CA HIS A 215 -16.65 -3.83 -3.03
C HIS A 215 -18.03 -4.11 -3.64
N ARG A 216 -18.09 -4.52 -4.90
CA ARG A 216 -19.32 -4.94 -5.60
C ARG A 216 -19.48 -6.44 -5.63
N ILE A 217 -18.49 -7.20 -5.21
CA ILE A 217 -18.60 -8.62 -4.97
C ILE A 217 -19.30 -8.78 -3.63
N GLN A 218 -20.53 -9.29 -3.65
CA GLN A 218 -21.33 -9.45 -2.44
C GLN A 218 -21.06 -10.79 -1.76
N GLN A 219 -20.82 -11.83 -2.58
CA GLN A 219 -20.43 -13.16 -2.14
C GLN A 219 -19.34 -13.70 -3.07
N ALA A 220 -18.43 -14.45 -2.52
CA ALA A 220 -17.35 -15.11 -3.25
C ALA A 220 -17.16 -16.52 -2.66
N GLU A 221 -16.86 -17.48 -3.52
CA GLU A 221 -16.55 -18.86 -3.18
C GLU A 221 -15.39 -19.34 -4.05
N CYS A 222 -14.27 -19.68 -3.42
CA CYS A 222 -13.14 -20.30 -4.10
C CYS A 222 -13.46 -21.78 -4.38
N LEU A 223 -13.43 -22.16 -5.65
CA LEU A 223 -13.77 -23.54 -6.07
C LEU A 223 -12.50 -24.41 -6.09
N GLU A 224 -12.66 -25.72 -5.91
CA GLU A 224 -11.56 -26.68 -6.02
C GLU A 224 -11.14 -27.00 -7.47
N VAL A 225 -11.50 -26.13 -8.41
CA VAL A 225 -11.22 -26.27 -9.84
C VAL A 225 -10.16 -25.25 -10.25
N ALA A 226 -9.13 -25.69 -10.97
CA ALA A 226 -8.08 -24.81 -11.45
C ALA A 226 -8.63 -23.70 -12.35
N ALA A 227 -8.12 -22.49 -12.17
CA ALA A 227 -8.40 -21.38 -13.06
C ALA A 227 -7.73 -21.63 -14.42
N ASP A 228 -8.43 -21.30 -15.49
CA ASP A 228 -7.90 -21.33 -16.85
C ASP A 228 -7.19 -19.99 -17.12
N CYS A 229 -5.96 -19.88 -16.64
CA CYS A 229 -5.08 -18.75 -16.89
C CYS A 229 -3.91 -19.29 -17.70
N SER A 230 -3.93 -19.08 -19.00
CA SER A 230 -2.91 -19.58 -19.93
C SER A 230 -1.51 -19.06 -19.59
N GLU A 231 -1.39 -17.84 -19.06
CA GLU A 231 -0.13 -17.26 -18.59
C GLU A 231 -0.36 -16.40 -17.34
N PRO A 232 0.65 -16.26 -16.46
CA PRO A 232 0.58 -15.30 -15.35
C PRO A 232 0.42 -13.88 -15.90
N LEU A 233 -0.54 -13.13 -15.37
CA LEU A 233 -0.71 -11.73 -15.73
C LEU A 233 0.51 -10.93 -15.24
N ASP A 234 1.23 -10.27 -16.15
CA ASP A 234 2.13 -9.18 -15.79
C ASP A 234 1.29 -7.96 -15.39
N VAL A 235 1.08 -7.81 -14.08
CA VAL A 235 0.26 -6.73 -13.52
C VAL A 235 0.87 -5.36 -13.83
N ASP A 236 2.20 -5.25 -13.85
CA ASP A 236 2.88 -3.98 -14.14
C ASP A 236 2.70 -3.59 -15.60
N HIS A 237 2.77 -4.55 -16.51
CA HIS A 237 2.46 -4.32 -17.93
C HIS A 237 0.99 -3.94 -18.13
N TYR A 238 0.06 -4.61 -17.42
CA TYR A 238 -1.37 -4.29 -17.45
C TYR A 238 -1.66 -2.87 -16.95
N ILE A 239 -0.98 -2.42 -15.90
CA ILE A 239 -1.11 -1.05 -15.38
C ILE A 239 -0.57 -0.04 -16.38
N ARG A 240 0.64 -0.27 -16.94
CA ARG A 240 1.25 0.59 -17.96
C ARG A 240 0.38 0.76 -19.19
N ASN A 241 -0.36 -0.28 -19.56
CA ASN A 241 -1.32 -0.24 -20.68
C ASN A 241 -2.70 0.34 -20.29
N GLY A 242 -2.74 1.21 -19.28
CA GLY A 242 -3.95 1.93 -18.87
C GLY A 242 -5.09 1.04 -18.41
N PHE A 243 -4.76 -0.11 -17.81
CA PHE A 243 -5.74 -1.11 -17.35
C PHE A 243 -6.59 -1.71 -18.48
N ASN A 244 -6.06 -1.77 -19.68
CA ASN A 244 -6.73 -2.38 -20.83
C ASN A 244 -5.83 -3.50 -21.41
N ALA A 245 -6.29 -4.74 -21.35
CA ALA A 245 -5.54 -5.87 -21.87
C ALA A 245 -5.54 -5.96 -23.40
N SER A 246 -6.50 -5.30 -24.04
CA SER A 246 -6.75 -5.43 -25.47
C SER A 246 -6.24 -4.26 -26.31
N ALA A 247 -5.83 -3.17 -25.68
CA ALA A 247 -5.26 -2.02 -26.37
C ALA A 247 -3.86 -1.76 -25.80
N LEU A 248 -2.85 -1.84 -26.65
CA LEU A 248 -1.64 -1.09 -26.43
C LEU A 248 -2.10 0.38 -26.36
N ILE A 249 -2.02 0.98 -25.19
CA ILE A 249 -2.17 2.42 -25.10
C ILE A 249 -0.87 2.95 -25.65
N ASP A 250 -0.91 3.40 -26.91
CA ASP A 250 0.19 4.11 -27.50
C ASP A 250 0.37 5.43 -26.73
N ASP A 251 1.60 5.71 -26.36
CA ASP A 251 1.94 7.04 -25.90
C ASP A 251 1.68 8.02 -27.05
N VAL A 252 0.99 9.10 -26.75
CA VAL A 252 0.75 10.17 -27.70
C VAL A 252 1.56 11.40 -27.33
N GLU A 253 1.91 12.19 -28.32
CA GLU A 253 2.50 13.50 -28.08
C GLU A 253 1.40 14.45 -27.58
N LEU A 254 1.53 14.90 -26.34
CA LEU A 254 0.75 16.00 -25.79
C LEU A 254 1.43 17.31 -26.19
N VAL A 255 0.74 18.13 -26.99
CA VAL A 255 1.13 19.51 -27.27
C VAL A 255 0.11 20.43 -26.61
N ALA A 256 0.57 21.25 -25.68
CA ALA A 256 -0.31 22.17 -24.96
C ALA A 256 0.42 23.47 -24.62
N ASP A 257 -0.33 24.57 -24.50
CA ASP A 257 0.18 25.77 -23.88
C ASP A 257 -0.16 25.74 -22.39
N VAL A 258 0.80 26.05 -21.54
CA VAL A 258 0.66 26.02 -20.09
C VAL A 258 1.05 27.36 -19.47
N SER A 259 0.33 27.74 -18.42
CA SER A 259 0.60 28.97 -17.67
C SER A 259 2.01 28.92 -17.02
N PRO A 260 2.59 30.09 -16.65
CA PRO A 260 3.89 30.16 -16.01
C PRO A 260 4.01 29.29 -14.76
N GLN A 261 2.93 29.22 -13.97
CA GLN A 261 2.88 28.41 -12.76
C GLN A 261 2.99 26.91 -13.06
N ILE A 262 2.27 26.43 -14.06
CA ILE A 262 2.33 25.03 -14.48
C ILE A 262 3.66 24.72 -15.17
N ALA A 263 4.16 25.63 -16.00
CA ALA A 263 5.46 25.47 -16.62
C ALA A 263 6.60 25.35 -15.58
N TRP A 264 6.52 26.11 -14.51
CA TRP A 264 7.48 25.99 -13.40
C TRP A 264 7.38 24.65 -12.70
N LEU A 265 6.16 24.20 -12.33
CA LEU A 265 5.92 22.91 -11.74
C LEU A 265 6.46 21.77 -12.63
N LEU A 266 6.20 21.83 -13.93
CA LEU A 266 6.63 20.79 -14.88
C LEU A 266 8.14 20.80 -15.16
N LYS A 267 8.86 21.90 -14.89
CA LYS A 267 10.32 21.91 -14.87
C LYS A 267 10.90 21.14 -13.70
N GLU A 268 10.25 21.20 -12.54
CA GLU A 268 10.67 20.49 -11.33
C GLU A 268 10.22 19.02 -11.33
N THR A 269 9.03 18.75 -11.87
CA THR A 269 8.39 17.43 -11.91
C THR A 269 7.86 17.14 -13.32
N PRO A 270 8.73 16.71 -14.27
CA PRO A 270 8.34 16.50 -15.65
C PRO A 270 7.37 15.32 -15.82
N LEU A 271 6.49 15.39 -16.82
CA LEU A 271 5.54 14.33 -17.19
C LEU A 271 6.24 13.11 -17.82
N SER A 272 7.29 13.37 -18.59
CA SER A 272 8.08 12.35 -19.27
C SER A 272 9.54 12.77 -19.43
N THR A 273 10.40 11.82 -19.72
CA THR A 273 11.84 12.07 -19.88
C THR A 273 12.19 12.91 -21.12
N ASP A 274 11.29 12.95 -22.11
CA ASP A 274 11.41 13.68 -23.36
C ASP A 274 10.62 15.02 -23.37
N GLN A 275 10.14 15.44 -22.19
CA GLN A 275 9.41 16.69 -22.06
C GLN A 275 10.24 17.91 -22.49
N SER A 276 9.65 18.80 -23.25
CA SER A 276 10.19 20.13 -23.51
C SER A 276 9.20 21.24 -23.16
N LEU A 277 9.73 22.39 -22.78
CA LEU A 277 8.97 23.61 -22.48
C LEU A 277 9.63 24.78 -23.20
N GLU A 278 8.92 25.39 -24.17
CA GLU A 278 9.41 26.46 -25.01
C GLU A 278 8.58 27.75 -24.77
N PRO A 279 9.22 28.91 -24.59
CA PRO A 279 8.49 30.17 -24.44
C PRO A 279 7.64 30.46 -25.69
N LEU A 280 6.43 31.00 -25.50
CA LEU A 280 5.60 31.52 -26.57
C LEU A 280 5.92 32.98 -26.87
N ALA A 281 5.92 33.34 -28.14
CA ALA A 281 6.03 34.73 -28.55
C ALA A 281 4.84 35.57 -28.01
N GLU A 282 5.13 36.73 -27.43
CA GLU A 282 4.14 37.69 -26.94
C GLU A 282 3.26 37.17 -25.75
N SER A 283 3.69 36.11 -25.05
CA SER A 283 3.01 35.55 -23.89
C SER A 283 4.00 35.07 -22.87
N ASP A 284 3.61 35.09 -21.58
CA ASP A 284 4.34 34.48 -20.49
C ASP A 284 4.10 32.95 -20.37
N TRP A 285 3.19 32.41 -21.20
CA TRP A 285 2.91 30.98 -21.29
C TRP A 285 4.02 30.25 -22.04
N GLN A 286 4.08 28.92 -21.86
CA GLN A 286 5.06 28.07 -22.52
C GLN A 286 4.39 26.93 -23.26
N ARG A 287 4.94 26.55 -24.41
CA ARG A 287 4.54 25.38 -25.17
C ARG A 287 5.15 24.14 -24.53
N LEU A 288 4.30 23.28 -23.99
CA LEU A 288 4.63 21.95 -23.49
C LEU A 288 4.57 20.94 -24.65
N ARG A 289 5.58 20.10 -24.75
CA ARG A 289 5.58 18.86 -25.52
C ARG A 289 6.03 17.73 -24.62
N ALA A 290 5.28 16.63 -24.56
CA ALA A 290 5.62 15.46 -23.74
C ALA A 290 4.92 14.23 -24.31
N ARG A 291 5.55 13.05 -24.21
CA ARG A 291 4.89 11.78 -24.48
C ARG A 291 4.16 11.31 -23.24
N VAL A 292 2.88 11.04 -23.38
CA VAL A 292 2.03 10.63 -22.27
C VAL A 292 1.06 9.52 -22.71
N PRO A 293 0.63 8.63 -21.80
CA PRO A 293 -0.36 7.62 -22.11
C PRO A 293 -1.68 8.25 -22.59
N GLN A 294 -2.25 7.72 -23.68
CA GLN A 294 -3.55 8.16 -24.17
C GLN A 294 -4.68 7.58 -23.33
N ASP A 295 -4.75 7.92 -22.06
CA ASP A 295 -5.69 7.35 -21.11
C ASP A 295 -6.60 8.39 -20.45
N GLN A 296 -7.56 7.89 -19.68
CA GLN A 296 -8.51 8.73 -18.94
C GLN A 296 -7.84 9.48 -17.79
N GLU A 297 -6.74 8.96 -17.27
CA GLU A 297 -6.03 9.52 -16.12
C GLU A 297 -5.28 10.79 -16.51
N THR A 298 -4.59 10.74 -17.64
CA THR A 298 -3.96 11.92 -18.27
C THR A 298 -4.99 12.99 -18.59
N LEU A 299 -6.16 12.58 -19.12
CA LEU A 299 -7.22 13.53 -19.40
C LEU A 299 -7.81 14.16 -18.12
N TRP A 300 -7.94 13.41 -17.04
CA TRP A 300 -8.36 13.96 -15.74
C TRP A 300 -7.33 14.89 -15.13
N TRP A 301 -6.03 14.57 -15.28
CA TRP A 301 -4.96 15.47 -14.89
C TRP A 301 -5.06 16.81 -15.65
N ILE A 302 -5.25 16.80 -16.97
CA ILE A 302 -5.48 17.99 -17.77
C ILE A 302 -6.67 18.82 -17.25
N PHE A 303 -7.81 18.17 -16.97
CA PHE A 303 -8.96 18.87 -16.39
C PHE A 303 -8.69 19.42 -14.99
N GLY A 304 -7.81 18.81 -14.23
CA GLY A 304 -7.38 19.28 -12.90
C GLY A 304 -6.58 20.59 -12.97
N LEU A 305 -5.96 20.90 -14.09
CA LEU A 305 -5.22 22.15 -14.30
C LEU A 305 -6.13 23.34 -14.65
N ASN A 306 -7.40 23.10 -14.91
CA ASN A 306 -8.42 24.10 -15.24
C ASN A 306 -8.05 24.97 -16.46
N ASP A 307 -8.03 26.31 -16.26
CA ASP A 307 -7.70 27.31 -17.27
C ASP A 307 -6.18 27.55 -17.43
N ASN A 308 -5.35 26.79 -16.72
CA ASN A 308 -3.90 26.90 -16.80
C ASN A 308 -3.27 26.02 -17.89
N ILE A 309 -4.08 25.37 -18.71
CA ILE A 309 -3.64 24.55 -19.84
C ILE A 309 -4.58 24.67 -21.03
N GLN A 310 -4.00 24.81 -22.23
CA GLN A 310 -4.72 24.74 -23.49
C GLN A 310 -4.12 23.64 -24.35
N VAL A 311 -4.86 22.56 -24.56
CA VAL A 311 -4.40 21.40 -25.34
C VAL A 311 -4.61 21.66 -26.84
N HIS A 312 -3.56 21.41 -27.64
CA HIS A 312 -3.56 21.46 -29.09
C HIS A 312 -3.57 20.06 -29.70
N GLU A 313 -2.75 19.15 -29.18
CA GLU A 313 -2.66 17.76 -29.63
C GLU A 313 -2.67 16.82 -28.41
N PRO A 314 -3.26 15.63 -28.56
CA PRO A 314 -3.97 15.10 -29.74
C PRO A 314 -5.36 15.77 -29.93
N THR A 315 -5.79 15.91 -31.19
CA THR A 315 -7.07 16.54 -31.57
C THR A 315 -8.29 15.84 -30.96
N VAL A 316 -8.17 14.53 -30.67
CA VAL A 316 -9.20 13.76 -29.99
C VAL A 316 -9.45 14.32 -28.58
N TRP A 317 -8.41 14.64 -27.82
CA TRP A 317 -8.56 15.26 -26.50
C TRP A 317 -9.11 16.67 -26.58
N GLN A 318 -8.66 17.47 -27.54
CA GLN A 318 -9.20 18.80 -27.76
C GLN A 318 -10.73 18.76 -27.97
N THR A 319 -11.19 17.82 -28.79
CA THR A 319 -12.64 17.64 -29.08
C THR A 319 -13.38 17.18 -27.80
N GLN A 320 -12.82 16.23 -27.03
CA GLN A 320 -13.41 15.77 -25.79
C GLN A 320 -13.48 16.87 -24.72
N ILE A 321 -12.43 17.67 -24.60
CA ILE A 321 -12.37 18.80 -23.65
C ILE A 321 -13.46 19.83 -24.02
N ARG A 322 -13.53 20.24 -25.26
CA ARG A 322 -14.56 21.17 -25.72
C ARG A 322 -15.98 20.67 -25.45
N SER A 323 -16.25 19.41 -25.76
CA SER A 323 -17.55 18.80 -25.50
C SER A 323 -17.91 18.77 -24.01
N LYS A 324 -16.96 18.46 -23.15
CA LYS A 324 -17.18 18.42 -21.70
C LYS A 324 -17.35 19.83 -21.11
N LEU A 325 -16.57 20.80 -21.57
CA LEU A 325 -16.72 22.20 -21.16
C LEU A 325 -18.12 22.75 -21.55
N GLU A 326 -18.60 22.45 -22.73
CA GLU A 326 -19.95 22.87 -23.15
C GLU A 326 -21.04 22.19 -22.28
N LEU A 327 -20.90 20.92 -21.97
CA LEU A 327 -21.82 20.25 -21.03
C LEU A 327 -21.77 20.86 -19.62
N MET A 328 -20.59 21.22 -19.12
CA MET A 328 -20.45 21.91 -17.84
C MET A 328 -21.12 23.28 -17.89
N ARG A 329 -20.84 24.08 -18.90
CA ARG A 329 -21.46 25.41 -19.12
C ARG A 329 -23.00 25.34 -19.04
N ARG A 330 -23.59 24.42 -19.82
CA ARG A 330 -25.06 24.23 -19.83
C ARG A 330 -25.62 23.85 -18.46
N ARG A 331 -24.94 23.01 -17.68
CA ARG A 331 -25.38 22.63 -16.34
C ARG A 331 -25.37 23.81 -15.38
N TYR A 332 -24.31 24.63 -15.41
CA TYR A 332 -24.22 25.80 -14.55
C TYR A 332 -25.19 26.91 -14.95
N GLU A 333 -25.45 27.11 -16.26
CA GLU A 333 -26.45 28.04 -16.74
C GLU A 333 -27.90 27.64 -16.37
N ALA A 334 -28.20 26.34 -16.43
CA ALA A 334 -29.51 25.79 -16.03
C ALA A 334 -29.80 25.92 -14.55
N THR A 335 -28.77 26.02 -13.71
CA THR A 335 -28.87 26.14 -12.25
C THR A 335 -28.65 27.57 -11.73
N ALA A 336 -28.39 28.54 -12.60
CA ALA A 336 -28.24 29.93 -12.18
C ALA A 336 -29.56 30.40 -11.52
N PRO A 337 -29.55 30.75 -10.20
CA PRO A 337 -30.73 31.31 -9.57
C PRO A 337 -31.07 32.60 -10.32
N THR A 338 -32.33 32.72 -10.76
CA THR A 338 -32.88 34.00 -11.23
C THR A 338 -32.70 34.99 -10.07
N LEU A 339 -31.63 35.78 -10.10
CA LEU A 339 -31.49 36.93 -9.23
C LEU A 339 -32.71 37.82 -9.54
N LYS A 340 -33.78 37.67 -8.74
CA LYS A 340 -34.86 38.64 -8.72
C LYS A 340 -34.22 39.95 -8.31
N ALA A 341 -34.16 40.87 -9.22
CA ALA A 341 -33.90 42.26 -8.94
C ALA A 341 -34.97 42.68 -7.92
N THR A 342 -34.53 42.91 -6.67
CA THR A 342 -35.37 43.56 -5.69
C THR A 342 -35.45 45.03 -6.06
N PRO A 343 -36.65 45.59 -6.05
CA PRO A 343 -36.91 46.98 -6.48
C PRO A 343 -36.22 48.02 -5.62
#